data_2fe5ce53a4745835d48053ad1cad05ce
#
_entry.id   2fe5ce53a4745835d48053ad1cad05ce
#
_cell.length_a   1.000
_cell.length_b   1.000
_cell.length_c   1.000
_cell.angle_alpha   90.00
_cell.angle_beta   90.00
_cell.angle_gamma   90.00
#
_symmetry.space_group_name_H-M   'P 1'
#
loop_
_entity.id
_entity.type
_entity.pdbx_description
1 polymer ?
#
loop_
_entity_poly.entity_id
_entity_poly.type
_entity_poly.pdbx_seq_one_letter_code
_entity_poly.pdbx_strand_id
1 'polypeptide(L)'
;MERFIKGKSGFSGEFGHNFGYENEIICHCGKKGCIETEVSGAALHRILLEHINNGENSIISNTKKNLEDLTLDDIIDAVNKEDLLCIELVEEIGVKLGRHVAGLINIFNPELVIIGGALSRTGDYLTQPITTAIRKYTLNLMNRDSVIVESKLKERAGIIGACMLSRSKLFE
;
A
#
# COMPACT_ATOMS: atom_id res chain seq x y z
N MET A 1 -1.05 -26.85 9.39
CA MET A 1 0.21 -26.13 9.18
C MET A 1 0.04 -25.24 7.96
N GLU A 2 0.00 -23.94 8.13
CA GLU A 2 -0.12 -22.99 7.02
C GLU A 2 1.18 -22.99 6.23
N ARG A 3 1.10 -23.18 4.91
CA ARG A 3 2.27 -23.21 4.03
C ARG A 3 2.42 -21.89 3.31
N PHE A 4 3.53 -21.22 3.51
CA PHE A 4 3.89 -20.06 2.70
C PHE A 4 4.15 -20.47 1.25
N ILE A 5 3.56 -19.75 0.30
CA ILE A 5 3.88 -19.90 -1.11
C ILE A 5 5.22 -19.20 -1.36
N LYS A 6 6.28 -19.98 -1.48
CA LYS A 6 7.64 -19.44 -1.69
C LYS A 6 7.99 -19.29 -3.17
N GLY A 7 7.22 -19.89 -4.07
CA GLY A 7 7.62 -20.07 -5.46
C GLY A 7 8.85 -20.99 -5.58
N LYS A 8 9.34 -21.17 -6.80
CA LYS A 8 10.49 -22.06 -7.08
C LYS A 8 11.79 -21.59 -6.40
N SER A 9 12.03 -20.29 -6.43
CA SER A 9 13.31 -19.67 -6.01
C SER A 9 13.19 -18.82 -4.75
N GLY A 10 12.06 -18.83 -4.06
CA GLY A 10 11.81 -18.03 -2.87
C GLY A 10 11.38 -16.59 -3.11
N PHE A 11 11.16 -16.19 -4.37
CA PHE A 11 10.81 -14.83 -4.78
C PHE A 11 9.31 -14.65 -5.12
N SER A 12 8.42 -15.44 -4.53
CA SER A 12 6.99 -15.18 -4.70
C SER A 12 6.56 -13.99 -3.83
N GLY A 13 5.53 -13.28 -4.29
CA GLY A 13 4.96 -12.15 -3.56
C GLY A 13 5.46 -10.78 -4.01
N GLU A 14 6.29 -10.70 -5.05
CA GLU A 14 6.80 -9.44 -5.64
C GLU A 14 5.72 -8.70 -6.45
N PHE A 15 4.54 -8.57 -5.85
CA PHE A 15 3.36 -7.98 -6.48
C PHE A 15 3.57 -6.53 -6.94
N GLY A 16 4.27 -5.73 -6.15
CA GLY A 16 4.58 -4.33 -6.45
C GLY A 16 5.38 -4.16 -7.75
N HIS A 17 6.12 -5.19 -8.17
CA HIS A 17 6.95 -5.15 -9.37
C HIS A 17 6.27 -5.68 -10.64
N ASN A 18 4.97 -6.02 -10.56
CA ASN A 18 4.19 -6.29 -11.77
C ASN A 18 3.97 -5.00 -12.55
N PHE A 19 3.92 -5.12 -13.88
CA PHE A 19 3.53 -4.01 -14.76
C PHE A 19 2.05 -3.65 -14.49
N GLY A 20 1.80 -2.43 -14.14
CA GLY A 20 0.46 -1.92 -13.82
C GLY A 20 0.16 -0.57 -14.44
N TYR A 21 1.19 0.16 -14.90
CA TYR A 21 1.06 1.53 -15.38
C TYR A 21 1.97 1.81 -16.57
N GLU A 22 1.45 2.53 -17.56
CA GLU A 22 2.21 3.08 -18.67
C GLU A 22 2.82 4.44 -18.23
N ASN A 23 3.87 4.38 -17.41
CA ASN A 23 4.62 5.56 -16.98
C ASN A 23 6.13 5.38 -17.19
N GLU A 24 6.85 6.50 -17.24
CA GLU A 24 8.30 6.53 -17.44
C GLU A 24 9.11 6.47 -16.14
N ILE A 25 8.44 6.27 -15.00
CA ILE A 25 9.06 6.24 -13.68
C ILE A 25 9.86 4.94 -13.53
N ILE A 26 11.16 5.09 -13.26
CA ILE A 26 12.04 3.95 -13.02
C ILE A 26 11.84 3.47 -11.59
N CYS A 27 11.34 2.24 -11.44
CA CYS A 27 11.26 1.56 -10.17
C CYS A 27 12.68 1.19 -9.69
N HIS A 28 12.90 1.09 -8.38
CA HIS A 28 14.19 0.65 -7.84
C HIS A 28 14.61 -0.77 -8.28
N CYS A 29 13.68 -1.59 -8.78
CA CYS A 29 14.01 -2.86 -9.45
C CYS A 29 14.61 -2.69 -10.87
N GLY A 30 14.76 -1.46 -11.36
CA GLY A 30 15.31 -1.11 -12.66
C GLY A 30 14.31 -1.12 -13.82
N LYS A 31 13.04 -1.45 -13.57
CA LYS A 31 11.99 -1.50 -14.61
C LYS A 31 11.07 -0.28 -14.52
N LYS A 32 10.33 0.00 -15.60
CA LYS A 32 9.27 1.02 -15.65
C LYS A 32 7.89 0.36 -15.53
N GLY A 33 6.90 1.14 -15.08
CA GLY A 33 5.51 0.70 -15.04
C GLY A 33 5.15 -0.23 -13.90
N CYS A 34 6.02 -0.41 -12.91
CA CYS A 34 5.71 -1.21 -11.72
C CYS A 34 4.55 -0.59 -10.92
N ILE A 35 3.67 -1.42 -10.37
CA ILE A 35 2.58 -1.00 -9.47
C ILE A 35 3.12 -0.12 -8.35
N GLU A 36 4.27 -0.48 -7.79
CA GLU A 36 4.91 0.22 -6.67
C GLU A 36 5.19 1.69 -6.96
N THR A 37 5.46 2.08 -8.23
CA THR A 37 5.73 3.47 -8.59
C THR A 37 4.51 4.39 -8.44
N GLU A 38 3.32 3.82 -8.26
CA GLU A 38 2.05 4.57 -8.16
C GLU A 38 1.28 4.32 -6.85
N VAL A 39 1.65 3.28 -6.06
CA VAL A 39 0.85 2.90 -4.88
C VAL A 39 1.66 2.77 -3.59
N SER A 40 2.96 3.04 -3.64
CA SER A 40 3.83 2.96 -2.46
C SER A 40 3.88 4.25 -1.66
N GLY A 41 4.43 4.19 -0.44
CA GLY A 41 4.73 5.39 0.34
C GLY A 41 5.72 6.34 -0.36
N ALA A 42 6.66 5.79 -1.15
CA ALA A 42 7.57 6.59 -1.98
C ALA A 42 6.82 7.28 -3.13
N ALA A 43 5.83 6.62 -3.72
CA ALA A 43 4.95 7.23 -4.71
C ALA A 43 4.14 8.38 -4.11
N LEU A 44 3.54 8.17 -2.93
CA LEU A 44 2.81 9.22 -2.21
C LEU A 44 3.68 10.44 -1.94
N HIS A 45 4.89 10.21 -1.44
CA HIS A 45 5.85 11.28 -1.18
C HIS A 45 6.17 12.09 -2.45
N ARG A 46 6.49 11.42 -3.55
CA ARG A 46 6.78 12.06 -4.84
C ARG A 46 5.58 12.88 -5.34
N ILE A 47 4.39 12.29 -5.36
CA ILE A 47 3.17 12.91 -5.85
C ILE A 47 2.83 14.15 -5.00
N LEU A 48 2.92 14.05 -3.68
CA LEU A 48 2.67 15.19 -2.78
C LEU A 48 3.64 16.34 -3.05
N LEU A 49 4.93 16.06 -3.26
CA LEU A 49 5.90 17.11 -3.61
C LEU A 49 5.57 17.77 -4.95
N GLU A 50 5.12 17.01 -5.94
CA GLU A 50 4.68 17.55 -7.24
C GLU A 50 3.49 18.51 -7.07
N HIS A 51 2.47 18.15 -6.26
CA HIS A 51 1.31 19.00 -5.99
C HIS A 51 1.69 20.27 -5.22
N ILE A 52 2.52 20.18 -4.18
CA ILE A 52 2.98 21.35 -3.42
C ILE A 52 3.81 22.29 -4.31
N ASN A 53 4.69 21.75 -5.15
CA ASN A 53 5.49 22.55 -6.08
C ASN A 53 4.64 23.25 -7.16
N ASN A 54 3.48 22.68 -7.49
CA ASN A 54 2.48 23.28 -8.37
C ASN A 54 1.61 24.34 -7.67
N GLY A 55 1.84 24.60 -6.39
CA GLY A 55 1.18 25.65 -5.62
C GLY A 55 -0.06 25.20 -4.84
N GLU A 56 -0.28 23.89 -4.69
CA GLU A 56 -1.38 23.38 -3.86
C GLU A 56 -1.05 23.53 -2.38
N ASN A 57 -2.05 23.87 -1.59
CA ASN A 57 -1.89 24.14 -0.17
C ASN A 57 -1.96 22.84 0.63
N SER A 58 -1.04 22.69 1.57
CA SER A 58 -1.01 21.62 2.57
C SER A 58 -0.51 22.17 3.90
N ILE A 59 -0.90 21.57 5.00
CA ILE A 59 -0.30 21.84 6.33
C ILE A 59 1.22 21.63 6.26
N ILE A 60 1.68 20.67 5.47
CA ILE A 60 3.10 20.36 5.29
C ILE A 60 3.85 21.55 4.69
N SER A 61 3.32 22.19 3.65
CA SER A 61 3.96 23.36 3.00
C SER A 61 4.09 24.56 3.96
N ASN A 62 3.20 24.63 4.96
CA ASN A 62 3.22 25.71 5.95
C ASN A 62 4.11 25.41 7.17
N THR A 63 4.36 24.14 7.49
CA THR A 63 5.08 23.73 8.68
C THR A 63 6.53 23.31 8.42
N LYS A 64 6.82 22.75 7.25
CA LYS A 64 8.16 22.32 6.85
C LYS A 64 8.86 23.39 6.03
N LYS A 65 9.99 23.88 6.53
CA LYS A 65 10.83 24.86 5.81
C LYS A 65 11.59 24.23 4.63
N ASN A 66 11.94 22.97 4.74
CA ASN A 66 12.62 22.21 3.72
C ASN A 66 11.82 20.94 3.38
N LEU A 67 11.29 20.87 2.18
CA LEU A 67 10.52 19.72 1.71
C LEU A 67 11.40 18.48 1.41
N GLU A 68 12.73 18.66 1.29
CA GLU A 68 13.66 17.53 1.12
C GLU A 68 13.71 16.62 2.37
N ASP A 69 13.40 17.19 3.56
CA ASP A 69 13.37 16.46 4.82
C ASP A 69 11.98 15.83 5.12
N LEU A 70 11.08 15.84 4.14
CA LEU A 70 9.74 15.26 4.29
C LEU A 70 9.82 13.75 4.43
N THR A 71 9.20 13.23 5.48
CA THR A 71 9.10 11.80 5.75
C THR A 71 7.69 11.27 5.51
N LEU A 72 7.56 9.96 5.37
CA LEU A 72 6.24 9.33 5.27
C LEU A 72 5.41 9.53 6.56
N ASP A 73 6.06 9.59 7.72
CA ASP A 73 5.39 9.87 8.99
C ASP A 73 4.79 11.28 9.03
N ASP A 74 5.46 12.27 8.45
CA ASP A 74 4.90 13.63 8.33
C ASP A 74 3.62 13.66 7.49
N ILE A 75 3.58 12.86 6.41
CA ILE A 75 2.40 12.75 5.54
C ILE A 75 1.25 12.06 6.29
N ILE A 76 1.55 10.97 7.00
CA ILE A 76 0.56 10.26 7.81
C ILE A 76 0.00 11.18 8.91
N ASP A 77 0.86 11.94 9.55
CA ASP A 77 0.45 12.91 10.58
C ASP A 77 -0.41 14.04 9.99
N ALA A 78 -0.12 14.51 8.78
CA ALA A 78 -0.94 15.49 8.08
C ALA A 78 -2.34 14.95 7.74
N VAL A 79 -2.43 13.71 7.24
CA VAL A 79 -3.71 13.02 7.02
C VAL A 79 -4.52 12.94 8.31
N ASN A 80 -3.88 12.54 9.42
CA ASN A 80 -4.54 12.42 10.73
C ASN A 80 -4.92 13.79 11.34
N LYS A 81 -4.37 14.89 10.81
CA LYS A 81 -4.75 16.28 11.12
C LYS A 81 -5.71 16.88 10.10
N GLU A 82 -6.32 16.02 9.28
CA GLU A 82 -7.33 16.39 8.28
C GLU A 82 -6.80 17.34 7.19
N ASP A 83 -5.53 17.18 6.78
CA ASP A 83 -4.99 17.85 5.61
C ASP A 83 -5.66 17.33 4.34
N LEU A 84 -6.39 18.20 3.65
CA LEU A 84 -7.24 17.80 2.52
C LEU A 84 -6.43 17.21 1.37
N LEU A 85 -5.31 17.85 0.99
CA LEU A 85 -4.45 17.36 -0.09
C LEU A 85 -3.88 15.96 0.23
N CYS A 86 -3.37 15.78 1.46
CA CYS A 86 -2.82 14.49 1.87
C CYS A 86 -3.89 13.40 1.92
N ILE A 87 -5.14 13.71 2.34
CA ILE A 87 -6.27 12.80 2.34
C ILE A 87 -6.59 12.37 0.90
N GLU A 88 -6.78 13.33 -0.02
CA GLU A 88 -7.11 13.05 -1.42
C GLU A 88 -6.07 12.15 -2.09
N LEU A 89 -4.79 12.40 -1.86
CA LEU A 89 -3.70 11.59 -2.41
C LEU A 89 -3.67 10.17 -1.82
N VAL A 90 -3.93 10.01 -0.52
CA VAL A 90 -4.03 8.69 0.10
C VAL A 90 -5.23 7.91 -0.42
N GLU A 91 -6.37 8.56 -0.60
CA GLU A 91 -7.56 7.95 -1.20
C GLU A 91 -7.31 7.50 -2.64
N GLU A 92 -6.65 8.33 -3.45
CA GLU A 92 -6.28 7.99 -4.83
C GLU A 92 -5.38 6.75 -4.89
N ILE A 93 -4.34 6.71 -4.04
CA ILE A 93 -3.46 5.53 -3.89
C ILE A 93 -4.27 4.31 -3.45
N GLY A 94 -5.19 4.48 -2.52
CA GLY A 94 -6.09 3.42 -2.07
C GLY A 94 -6.91 2.83 -3.21
N VAL A 95 -7.50 3.68 -4.05
CA VAL A 95 -8.25 3.22 -5.25
C VAL A 95 -7.33 2.49 -6.23
N LYS A 96 -6.15 3.02 -6.52
CA LYS A 96 -5.16 2.39 -7.41
C LYS A 96 -4.76 1.00 -6.88
N LEU A 97 -4.40 0.91 -5.61
CA LEU A 97 -4.03 -0.36 -4.96
C LEU A 97 -5.18 -1.36 -4.97
N GLY A 98 -6.39 -0.92 -4.63
CA GLY A 98 -7.57 -1.77 -4.59
C GLY A 98 -7.91 -2.42 -5.93
N ARG A 99 -7.69 -1.71 -7.05
CA ARG A 99 -7.86 -2.29 -8.41
C ARG A 99 -6.92 -3.47 -8.65
N HIS A 100 -5.66 -3.35 -8.26
CA HIS A 100 -4.67 -4.42 -8.42
C HIS A 100 -4.91 -5.58 -7.46
N VAL A 101 -5.31 -5.29 -6.22
CA VAL A 101 -5.69 -6.33 -5.23
C VAL A 101 -6.91 -7.10 -5.69
N ALA A 102 -7.89 -6.46 -6.33
CA ALA A 102 -9.04 -7.14 -6.92
C ALA A 102 -8.61 -8.20 -7.96
N GLY A 103 -7.58 -7.91 -8.77
CA GLY A 103 -6.99 -8.89 -9.68
C GLY A 103 -6.43 -10.11 -8.95
N LEU A 104 -5.74 -9.91 -7.83
CA LEU A 104 -5.24 -11.02 -7.01
C LEU A 104 -6.39 -11.84 -6.39
N ILE A 105 -7.44 -11.18 -5.92
CA ILE A 105 -8.64 -11.88 -5.39
C ILE A 105 -9.27 -12.73 -6.48
N ASN A 106 -9.40 -12.22 -7.70
CA ASN A 106 -9.95 -12.97 -8.84
C ASN A 106 -9.08 -14.18 -9.25
N ILE A 107 -7.78 -14.16 -8.98
CA ILE A 107 -6.85 -15.25 -9.32
C ILE A 107 -6.77 -16.28 -8.19
N PHE A 108 -6.65 -15.83 -6.95
CA PHE A 108 -6.33 -16.70 -5.81
C PHE A 108 -7.53 -17.02 -4.92
N ASN A 109 -8.62 -16.29 -5.04
CA ASN A 109 -9.83 -16.41 -4.20
C ASN A 109 -9.48 -16.60 -2.71
N PRO A 110 -8.74 -15.66 -2.08
CA PRO A 110 -8.32 -15.79 -0.69
C PRO A 110 -9.51 -15.61 0.25
N GLU A 111 -9.54 -16.31 1.36
CA GLU A 111 -10.49 -16.10 2.45
C GLU A 111 -10.29 -14.74 3.12
N LEU A 112 -9.02 -14.31 3.25
CA LEU A 112 -8.65 -13.10 3.98
C LEU A 112 -7.59 -12.30 3.23
N VAL A 113 -7.83 -10.99 3.10
CA VAL A 113 -6.87 -10.00 2.62
C VAL A 113 -6.53 -9.05 3.76
N ILE A 114 -5.26 -8.95 4.13
CA ILE A 114 -4.80 -8.07 5.22
C ILE A 114 -4.06 -6.88 4.63
N ILE A 115 -4.57 -5.67 4.87
CA ILE A 115 -3.93 -4.42 4.50
C ILE A 115 -3.03 -3.97 5.65
N GLY A 116 -1.76 -3.81 5.36
CA GLY A 116 -0.75 -3.43 6.36
C GLY A 116 0.30 -2.45 5.84
N GLY A 117 1.32 -2.22 6.66
CA GLY A 117 2.37 -1.25 6.39
C GLY A 117 2.10 0.12 7.01
N ALA A 118 3.04 1.07 6.86
CA ALA A 118 2.97 2.37 7.51
C ALA A 118 1.72 3.17 7.11
N LEU A 119 1.35 3.15 5.83
CA LEU A 119 0.17 3.86 5.33
C LEU A 119 -1.15 3.39 5.95
N SER A 120 -1.24 2.16 6.48
CA SER A 120 -2.45 1.71 7.18
C SER A 120 -2.75 2.53 8.46
N ARG A 121 -1.78 3.34 8.95
CA ARG A 121 -1.98 4.26 10.07
C ARG A 121 -2.90 5.44 9.74
N THR A 122 -3.18 5.68 8.46
CA THR A 122 -4.18 6.66 8.01
C THR A 122 -5.63 6.13 8.13
N GLY A 123 -5.79 4.87 8.57
CA GLY A 123 -7.09 4.27 8.86
C GLY A 123 -8.02 4.23 7.65
N ASP A 124 -9.22 4.74 7.84
CA ASP A 124 -10.31 4.69 6.85
C ASP A 124 -9.99 5.46 5.57
N TYR A 125 -9.15 6.50 5.62
CA TYR A 125 -8.74 7.24 4.42
C TYR A 125 -8.03 6.37 3.39
N LEU A 126 -7.33 5.30 3.83
CA LEU A 126 -6.73 4.31 2.93
C LEU A 126 -7.64 3.10 2.73
N THR A 127 -8.23 2.55 3.81
CA THR A 127 -8.87 1.23 3.77
C THR A 127 -10.22 1.25 3.08
N GLN A 128 -10.99 2.33 3.18
CA GLN A 128 -12.27 2.49 2.50
C GLN A 128 -12.14 2.56 0.97
N PRO A 129 -11.25 3.41 0.39
CA PRO A 129 -11.00 3.44 -1.04
C PRO A 129 -10.52 2.09 -1.59
N ILE A 130 -9.61 1.39 -0.89
CA ILE A 130 -9.16 0.03 -1.26
C ILE A 130 -10.36 -0.90 -1.33
N THR A 131 -11.17 -0.96 -0.27
CA THR A 131 -12.31 -1.86 -0.18
C THR A 131 -13.35 -1.58 -1.25
N THR A 132 -13.62 -0.31 -1.51
CA THR A 132 -14.55 0.13 -2.56
C THR A 132 -14.06 -0.27 -3.94
N ALA A 133 -12.77 -0.08 -4.23
CA ALA A 133 -12.18 -0.48 -5.50
C ALA A 133 -12.19 -2.02 -5.66
N ILE A 134 -11.85 -2.77 -4.61
CA ILE A 134 -11.92 -4.23 -4.64
C ILE A 134 -13.34 -4.67 -5.00
N ARG A 135 -14.35 -4.17 -4.33
CA ARG A 135 -15.76 -4.51 -4.61
C ARG A 135 -16.17 -4.19 -6.05
N LYS A 136 -15.64 -3.13 -6.63
CA LYS A 136 -15.94 -2.70 -8.00
C LYS A 136 -15.31 -3.62 -9.05
N TYR A 137 -14.13 -4.18 -8.81
CA TYR A 137 -13.32 -4.89 -9.81
C TYR A 137 -13.20 -6.39 -9.57
N THR A 138 -13.73 -6.91 -8.45
CA THR A 138 -13.77 -8.34 -8.15
C THR A 138 -15.10 -8.94 -8.61
N LEU A 139 -15.09 -10.19 -9.04
CA LEU A 139 -16.31 -10.95 -9.34
C LEU A 139 -17.19 -11.07 -8.09
N ASN A 140 -18.49 -10.88 -8.25
CA ASN A 140 -19.45 -10.83 -7.14
C ASN A 140 -19.40 -12.05 -6.20
N LEU A 141 -19.13 -13.25 -6.73
CA LEU A 141 -19.01 -14.46 -5.91
C LEU A 141 -17.78 -14.37 -5.00
N MET A 142 -16.62 -14.04 -5.56
CA MET A 142 -15.36 -13.96 -4.81
C MET A 142 -15.37 -12.81 -3.80
N ASN A 143 -16.04 -11.70 -4.14
CA ASN A 143 -16.17 -10.56 -3.23
C ASN A 143 -16.99 -10.89 -1.96
N ARG A 144 -17.84 -11.92 -1.99
CA ARG A 144 -18.59 -12.38 -0.81
C ARG A 144 -17.78 -13.32 0.06
N ASP A 145 -16.81 -14.03 -0.54
CA ASP A 145 -16.00 -15.04 0.15
C ASP A 145 -14.76 -14.43 0.80
N SER A 146 -14.24 -13.31 0.25
CA SER A 146 -13.02 -12.66 0.76
C SER A 146 -13.34 -11.58 1.79
N VAL A 147 -12.72 -11.67 2.96
CA VAL A 147 -12.78 -10.64 4.01
C VAL A 147 -11.56 -9.73 3.91
N ILE A 148 -11.78 -8.41 3.93
CA ILE A 148 -10.71 -7.42 3.86
C ILE A 148 -10.60 -6.77 5.23
N VAL A 149 -9.41 -6.79 5.83
CA VAL A 149 -9.15 -6.23 7.15
C VAL A 149 -7.85 -5.43 7.20
N GLU A 150 -7.79 -4.49 8.11
CA GLU A 150 -6.55 -3.80 8.46
C GLU A 150 -5.69 -4.67 9.39
N SER A 151 -4.37 -4.64 9.18
CA SER A 151 -3.40 -5.31 10.06
C SER A 151 -3.38 -4.66 11.44
N LYS A 152 -3.62 -5.45 12.49
CA LYS A 152 -3.45 -5.03 13.88
C LYS A 152 -1.98 -4.82 14.26
N LEU A 153 -1.07 -5.42 13.50
CA LEU A 153 0.38 -5.33 13.76
C LEU A 153 1.03 -4.14 13.06
N LYS A 154 0.34 -3.54 12.08
CA LYS A 154 0.82 -2.41 11.29
C LYS A 154 2.27 -2.63 10.78
N GLU A 155 3.17 -1.67 11.01
CA GLU A 155 4.59 -1.77 10.64
C GLU A 155 5.37 -2.86 11.40
N ARG A 156 4.85 -3.35 12.53
CA ARG A 156 5.49 -4.45 13.29
C ARG A 156 5.29 -5.83 12.67
N ALA A 157 4.41 -5.96 11.68
CA ALA A 157 4.07 -7.24 11.07
C ALA A 157 5.29 -7.98 10.54
N GLY A 158 6.23 -7.28 9.88
CA GLY A 158 7.46 -7.85 9.35
C GLY A 158 8.36 -8.45 10.44
N ILE A 159 8.61 -7.67 11.51
CA ILE A 159 9.49 -8.09 12.62
C ILE A 159 8.87 -9.29 13.35
N ILE A 160 7.58 -9.20 13.70
CA ILE A 160 6.88 -10.29 14.40
C ILE A 160 6.82 -11.53 13.52
N GLY A 161 6.52 -11.38 12.22
CA GLY A 161 6.50 -12.48 11.27
C GLY A 161 7.85 -13.19 11.14
N ALA A 162 8.96 -12.42 11.05
CA ALA A 162 10.31 -12.97 11.03
C ALA A 162 10.65 -13.76 12.30
N CYS A 163 10.29 -13.21 13.48
CA CYS A 163 10.48 -13.91 14.76
C CYS A 163 9.67 -15.22 14.82
N MET A 164 8.42 -15.20 14.39
CA MET A 164 7.57 -16.40 14.37
C MET A 164 8.09 -17.44 13.38
N LEU A 165 8.55 -17.03 12.21
CA LEU A 165 9.14 -17.93 11.22
C LEU A 165 10.44 -18.56 11.71
N SER A 166 11.30 -17.79 12.38
CA SER A 166 12.53 -18.32 13.00
C SER A 166 12.22 -19.33 14.11
N ARG A 167 11.22 -19.02 14.95
CA ARG A 167 10.76 -19.92 16.00
C ARG A 167 10.22 -21.23 15.41
N SER A 168 9.40 -21.19 14.37
CA SER A 168 8.85 -22.41 13.75
C SER A 168 9.94 -23.35 13.24
N LYS A 169 11.04 -22.79 12.69
CA LYS A 169 12.18 -23.59 12.20
C LYS A 169 13.07 -24.18 13.30
N LEU A 170 13.04 -23.61 14.51
CA LEU A 170 13.84 -24.13 15.63
C LEU A 170 13.14 -25.29 16.37
N PHE A 171 11.82 -25.43 16.20
CA PHE A 171 10.99 -26.40 16.92
C PHE A 171 10.29 -27.42 15.98
N GLU A 172 10.68 -27.44 14.69
CA GLU A 172 10.40 -28.54 13.75
C GLU A 172 11.55 -29.57 13.81
#